data_cba455538d8ce5edb845e483027bea97
#
_entry.id   cba455538d8ce5edb845e483027bea97
#
_cell.length_a   1.000
_cell.length_b   1.000
_cell.length_c   1.000
_cell.angle_alpha   90.00
_cell.angle_beta   90.00
_cell.angle_gamma   90.00
#
_symmetry.space_group_name_H-M   'P 1'
#
loop_
_entity.id
_entity.type
_entity.pdbx_description
1 polymer ?
#
loop_
_entity_poly.entity_id
_entity_poly.type
_entity_poly.pdbx_seq_one_letter_code
_entity_poly.pdbx_strand_id
1 'polypeptide(L)'
;MTLPASFRAFRIHAEGGHRAGIEAITLDDLMPGEVVVKAAYSSVNYKDALAGTGTGKILRRFPMVGGIDVAGHVVASSDPRFKEGDAVLCTGSGLSETRDGGYAEYA
;
A
#
# COMPACT_ATOMS: atom_id res chain seq x y z
N MET A 1 15.81 3.19 -12.32
CA MET A 1 14.42 3.39 -12.79
C MET A 1 13.89 4.71 -12.23
N THR A 2 13.23 5.49 -13.08
CA THR A 2 12.64 6.77 -12.66
C THR A 2 11.27 6.51 -12.05
N LEU A 3 11.06 7.00 -10.82
CA LEU A 3 9.76 6.89 -10.16
C LEU A 3 8.81 7.97 -10.71
N PRO A 4 7.51 7.67 -10.83
CA PRO A 4 6.54 8.66 -11.29
C PRO A 4 6.33 9.76 -10.24
N ALA A 5 5.92 10.94 -10.71
CA ALA A 5 5.57 12.05 -9.82
C ALA A 5 4.33 11.72 -8.99
N SER A 6 3.38 10.99 -9.57
CA SER A 6 2.19 10.52 -8.89
C SER A 6 1.77 9.16 -9.44
N PHE A 7 0.97 8.43 -8.67
CA PHE A 7 0.43 7.13 -9.06
C PHE A 7 -0.92 6.91 -8.38
N ARG A 8 -1.65 5.90 -8.83
CA ARG A 8 -2.99 5.59 -8.31
C ARG A 8 -2.90 4.64 -7.13
N ALA A 9 -3.78 4.87 -6.15
CA ALA A 9 -3.90 4.02 -4.99
C ALA A 9 -5.36 3.97 -4.52
N PHE A 10 -5.77 2.84 -3.95
CA PHE A 10 -7.04 2.70 -3.26
C PHE A 10 -6.83 3.14 -1.81
N ARG A 11 -7.32 4.33 -1.50
CA ARG A 11 -7.06 4.97 -0.22
C ARG A 11 -8.31 5.08 0.61
N ILE A 12 -8.17 4.85 1.92
CA ILE A 12 -9.27 4.80 2.88
C ILE A 12 -9.15 5.97 3.84
N HIS A 13 -10.23 6.73 3.98
CA HIS A 13 -10.31 7.91 4.83
C HIS A 13 -11.40 7.73 5.86
N ALA A 14 -11.22 8.35 7.03
CA ALA A 14 -12.22 8.37 8.10
C ALA A 14 -12.71 9.79 8.42
N GLU A 15 -11.96 10.81 8.06
CA GLU A 15 -12.35 12.20 8.31
C GLU A 15 -13.61 12.55 7.54
N GLY A 16 -14.62 13.08 8.24
CA GLY A 16 -15.91 13.39 7.65
C GLY A 16 -16.78 12.17 7.37
N GLY A 17 -16.44 11.00 7.94
CA GLY A 17 -17.09 9.73 7.72
C GLY A 17 -16.23 8.80 6.87
N HIS A 18 -16.57 7.51 6.90
CA HIS A 18 -15.82 6.51 6.12
C HIS A 18 -16.00 6.75 4.61
N ARG A 19 -14.89 6.76 3.89
CA ARG A 19 -14.90 6.77 2.42
C ARG A 19 -13.63 6.12 1.90
N ALA A 20 -13.76 5.43 0.78
CA ALA A 20 -12.64 4.75 0.14
C ALA A 20 -12.79 4.82 -1.37
N GLY A 21 -11.69 4.89 -2.09
CA GLY A 21 -11.70 4.93 -3.54
C GLY A 21 -10.30 5.11 -4.12
N ILE A 22 -10.25 5.12 -5.45
CA ILE A 22 -9.01 5.34 -6.19
C ILE A 22 -8.71 6.82 -6.21
N GLU A 23 -7.49 7.19 -5.85
CA GLU A 23 -7.02 8.56 -5.93
C GLU A 23 -5.55 8.60 -6.36
N ALA A 24 -5.10 9.75 -6.87
CA ALA A 24 -3.70 9.97 -7.20
C ALA A 24 -2.95 10.42 -5.95
N ILE A 25 -1.83 9.78 -5.66
CA ILE A 25 -0.97 10.12 -4.53
C ILE A 25 0.48 10.17 -5.00
N THR A 26 1.37 10.62 -4.11
CA THR A 26 2.81 10.63 -4.34
C THR A 26 3.49 9.71 -3.33
N LEU A 27 4.78 9.41 -3.54
CA LEU A 27 5.54 8.62 -2.56
C LEU A 27 5.57 9.27 -1.18
N ASP A 28 5.53 10.60 -1.13
CA ASP A 28 5.53 11.33 0.15
C ASP A 28 4.23 11.11 0.94
N ASP A 29 3.15 10.72 0.27
CA ASP A 29 1.89 10.38 0.93
C ASP A 29 1.94 9.00 1.60
N LEU A 30 2.86 8.15 1.20
CA LEU A 30 3.04 6.84 1.81
C LEU A 30 3.90 6.95 3.08
N MET A 31 3.68 6.02 3.98
CA MET A 31 4.54 5.89 5.16
C MET A 31 5.96 5.55 4.74
N PRO A 32 6.97 6.07 5.44
CA PRO A 32 8.35 5.75 5.12
C PRO A 32 8.64 4.26 5.28
N GLY A 33 9.47 3.74 4.38
CA GLY A 33 9.95 2.36 4.39
C GLY A 33 11.26 2.27 3.65
N GLU A 34 11.92 1.14 3.78
CA GLU A 34 13.25 0.95 3.20
C GLU A 34 13.21 0.47 1.76
N VAL A 35 12.08 -0.09 1.32
CA VAL A 35 11.92 -0.70 0.00
C VAL A 35 10.67 -0.15 -0.66
N VAL A 36 10.80 0.29 -1.91
CA VAL A 36 9.67 0.69 -2.75
C VAL A 36 9.47 -0.37 -3.82
N VAL A 37 8.25 -0.88 -3.92
CA VAL A 37 7.87 -1.95 -4.83
C VAL A 37 6.92 -1.41 -5.89
N LYS A 38 7.21 -1.67 -7.17
CA LYS A 38 6.24 -1.49 -8.25
C LYS A 38 5.33 -2.69 -8.22
N ALA A 39 4.08 -2.49 -7.81
CA ALA A 39 3.13 -3.57 -7.63
C ALA A 39 2.71 -4.18 -8.97
N ALA A 40 2.78 -5.50 -9.08
CA ALA A 40 2.27 -6.25 -10.21
C ALA A 40 0.96 -6.94 -9.83
N TYR A 41 0.87 -7.43 -8.59
CA TYR A 41 -0.29 -8.15 -8.09
C TYR A 41 -0.57 -7.80 -6.63
N SER A 42 -1.82 -7.83 -6.28
CA SER A 42 -2.30 -7.86 -4.91
C SER A 42 -3.41 -8.90 -4.86
N SER A 43 -4.10 -9.03 -3.73
CA SER A 43 -5.18 -10.00 -3.60
C SER A 43 -6.35 -9.38 -2.83
N VAL A 44 -7.49 -10.05 -2.85
CA VAL A 44 -8.65 -9.63 -2.08
C VAL A 44 -8.92 -10.66 -1.00
N ASN A 45 -8.86 -10.22 0.24
CA ASN A 45 -9.07 -11.05 1.41
C ASN A 45 -10.22 -10.48 2.24
N TYR A 46 -10.79 -11.29 3.13
CA TYR A 46 -11.86 -10.85 4.03
C TYR A 46 -11.45 -9.58 4.80
N LYS A 47 -10.22 -9.55 5.29
CA LYS A 47 -9.69 -8.39 6.02
C LYS A 47 -9.65 -7.12 5.16
N ASP A 48 -9.33 -7.25 3.88
CA ASP A 48 -9.34 -6.14 2.93
C ASP A 48 -10.77 -5.60 2.74
N ALA A 49 -11.75 -6.48 2.67
CA ALA A 49 -13.14 -6.08 2.57
C ALA A 49 -13.61 -5.34 3.83
N LEU A 50 -13.23 -5.80 5.00
CA LEU A 50 -13.55 -5.12 6.27
C LEU A 50 -12.91 -3.71 6.28
N ALA A 51 -11.66 -3.59 5.88
CA ALA A 51 -10.97 -2.32 5.83
C ALA A 51 -11.61 -1.35 4.82
N GLY A 52 -11.86 -1.84 3.61
CA GLY A 52 -12.41 -1.02 2.53
C GLY A 52 -13.83 -0.54 2.77
N THR A 53 -14.65 -1.35 3.43
CA THR A 53 -16.03 -0.99 3.73
C THR A 53 -16.21 -0.29 5.08
N GLY A 54 -15.17 -0.26 5.91
CA GLY A 54 -15.25 0.31 7.26
C GLY A 54 -16.04 -0.52 8.25
N THR A 55 -16.34 -1.78 7.92
CA THR A 55 -17.17 -2.65 8.75
C THR A 55 -16.46 -3.11 10.02
N GLY A 56 -15.15 -3.23 10.01
CA GLY A 56 -14.34 -3.62 11.17
C GLY A 56 -13.34 -2.54 11.51
N LYS A 57 -12.73 -2.64 12.69
CA LYS A 57 -11.66 -1.72 13.11
C LYS A 57 -10.31 -2.30 12.71
N ILE A 58 -10.10 -2.50 11.41
CA ILE A 58 -8.88 -3.07 10.88
C ILE A 58 -7.77 -2.03 10.82
N LEU A 59 -8.07 -0.85 10.27
CA LEU A 59 -7.10 0.22 10.14
C LEU A 59 -6.85 0.92 11.47
N ARG A 60 -5.58 1.15 11.77
CA ARG A 60 -5.12 1.86 12.97
C ARG A 60 -4.83 3.33 12.69
N ARG A 61 -4.74 3.72 11.43
CA ARG A 61 -4.40 5.07 10.99
C ARG A 61 -5.18 5.44 9.75
N PHE A 62 -5.45 6.72 9.54
CA PHE A 62 -6.12 7.27 8.36
C PHE A 62 -5.44 8.56 7.94
N PRO A 63 -5.40 8.90 6.66
CA PRO A 63 -5.79 8.04 5.55
C PRO A 63 -4.79 6.90 5.35
N MET A 64 -5.21 5.83 4.70
CA MET A 64 -4.35 4.65 4.49
C MET A 64 -4.67 3.97 3.18
N VAL A 65 -3.63 3.48 2.49
CA VAL A 65 -3.80 2.60 1.33
C VAL A 65 -4.19 1.21 1.82
N GLY A 66 -5.25 0.64 1.25
CA GLY A 66 -5.71 -0.72 1.58
C GLY A 66 -4.81 -1.80 0.98
N GLY A 67 -5.15 -3.07 1.25
CA GLY A 67 -4.46 -4.24 0.72
C GLY A 67 -3.41 -4.81 1.66
N ILE A 68 -3.65 -6.03 2.18
CA ILE A 68 -2.75 -6.65 3.16
C ILE A 68 -1.56 -7.37 2.53
N ASP A 69 -1.51 -7.48 1.22
CA ASP A 69 -0.37 -8.08 0.53
C ASP A 69 -0.08 -7.42 -0.81
N VAL A 70 1.14 -7.61 -1.29
CA VAL A 70 1.59 -7.10 -2.57
C VAL A 70 2.73 -7.96 -3.11
N ALA A 71 2.74 -8.18 -4.42
CA ALA A 71 3.83 -8.81 -5.14
C ALA A 71 4.26 -7.91 -6.30
N GLY A 72 5.54 -7.79 -6.53
CA GLY A 72 6.05 -6.95 -7.60
C GLY A 72 7.57 -6.96 -7.64
N HIS A 73 8.12 -5.86 -8.13
CA HIS A 73 9.56 -5.70 -8.28
C HIS A 73 10.04 -4.47 -7.52
N VAL A 74 11.19 -4.59 -6.88
CA VAL A 74 11.83 -3.49 -6.18
C VAL A 74 12.28 -2.43 -7.18
N VAL A 75 11.89 -1.18 -6.94
CA VAL A 75 12.31 -0.04 -7.79
C VAL A 75 13.22 0.91 -7.04
N ALA A 76 13.24 0.87 -5.71
CA ALA A 76 14.17 1.60 -4.88
C ALA A 76 14.33 0.87 -3.54
N SER A 77 15.55 0.85 -3.00
CA SER A 77 15.81 0.18 -1.72
C SER A 77 17.02 0.79 -1.03
N SER A 78 16.88 1.04 0.26
CA SER A 78 17.99 1.34 1.16
C SER A 78 18.40 0.13 1.99
N ASP A 79 17.71 -0.99 1.85
CA ASP A 79 18.02 -2.25 2.54
C ASP A 79 18.93 -3.10 1.66
N PRO A 80 20.14 -3.46 2.12
CA PRO A 80 21.09 -4.23 1.30
C PRO A 80 20.61 -5.64 0.95
N ARG A 81 19.57 -6.15 1.61
CA ARG A 81 19.00 -7.47 1.30
C ARG A 81 18.14 -7.44 0.04
N PHE A 82 17.70 -6.26 -0.40
CA PHE A 82 16.83 -6.09 -1.56
C PHE A 82 17.45 -5.12 -2.54
N LYS A 83 17.46 -5.48 -3.81
CA LYS A 83 18.03 -4.67 -4.87
C LYS A 83 16.99 -4.32 -5.91
N GLU A 84 17.18 -3.19 -6.59
CA GLU A 84 16.34 -2.80 -7.71
C GLU A 84 16.23 -3.94 -8.72
N GLY A 85 15.00 -4.26 -9.12
CA GLY A 85 14.70 -5.36 -10.02
C GLY A 85 14.34 -6.67 -9.36
N ASP A 86 14.58 -6.82 -8.06
CA ASP A 86 14.24 -8.06 -7.35
C ASP A 86 12.73 -8.28 -7.35
N ALA A 87 12.31 -9.51 -7.63
CA ALA A 87 10.93 -9.93 -7.45
C ALA A 87 10.66 -10.19 -5.97
N VAL A 88 9.61 -9.58 -5.42
CA VAL A 88 9.32 -9.66 -3.98
C VAL A 88 7.85 -9.88 -3.72
N LEU A 89 7.56 -10.42 -2.54
CA LEU A 89 6.22 -10.62 -2.02
C LEU A 89 6.22 -10.15 -0.56
N CYS A 90 5.21 -9.34 -0.21
CA CYS A 90 4.98 -8.94 1.17
C CYS A 90 3.55 -9.31 1.54
N THR A 91 3.39 -10.05 2.63
CA THR A 91 2.07 -10.46 3.13
C THR A 91 1.96 -10.10 4.60
N GLY A 92 0.82 -9.54 5.00
CA GLY A 92 0.63 -9.07 6.37
C GLY A 92 1.62 -7.97 6.72
N SER A 93 2.49 -8.17 7.68
CA SER A 93 3.56 -7.23 8.09
C SER A 93 3.07 -5.83 8.46
N GLY A 94 1.81 -5.70 8.91
CA GLY A 94 1.18 -4.42 9.22
C GLY A 94 0.55 -3.71 8.03
N LEU A 95 0.65 -4.25 6.82
CA LEU A 95 0.02 -3.67 5.63
C LEU A 95 -1.49 -3.54 5.83
N SER A 96 -2.04 -2.37 5.50
CA SER A 96 -3.46 -2.05 5.64
C SER A 96 -3.98 -2.12 7.09
N GLU A 97 -3.10 -2.05 8.06
CA GLU A 97 -3.45 -1.93 9.48
C GLU A 97 -2.73 -0.75 10.11
N THR A 98 -1.41 -0.84 10.19
CA THR A 98 -0.53 0.19 10.74
C THR A 98 0.35 0.83 9.68
N ARG A 99 0.40 0.27 8.48
CA ARG A 99 1.20 0.73 7.34
C ARG A 99 0.35 0.73 6.08
N ASP A 100 0.69 1.61 5.15
CA ASP A 100 0.05 1.62 3.84
C ASP A 100 0.23 0.28 3.14
N GLY A 101 -0.82 -0.19 2.49
CA GLY A 101 -0.89 -1.51 1.90
C GLY A 101 -0.58 -1.56 0.40
N GLY A 102 -1.00 -2.67 -0.24
CA GLY A 102 -0.62 -3.02 -1.60
C GLY A 102 -1.57 -2.56 -2.70
N TYR A 103 -2.69 -1.91 -2.38
CA TYR A 103 -3.66 -1.44 -3.39
C TYR A 103 -3.21 -0.12 -4.00
N ALA A 104 -2.01 -0.11 -4.59
CA ALA A 104 -1.41 1.03 -5.23
C ALA A 104 -0.46 0.56 -6.32
N GLU A 105 -0.19 1.42 -7.29
CA GLU A 105 0.77 1.09 -8.34
C GLU A 105 2.19 0.95 -7.78
N TYR A 106 2.49 1.69 -6.70
CA TYR A 106 3.75 1.59 -5.95
C TYR A 106 3.45 1.45 -4.46
N ALA A 107 4.20 0.63 -3.80
CA ALA A 107 4.03 0.35 -2.36
C ALA A 107 5.34 0.37 -1.60
#